data_42b8eb04a8ada9c38825d5757a16db04
#
_entry.id   42b8eb04a8ada9c38825d5757a16db04
#
_cell.length_a   1.000
_cell.length_b   1.000
_cell.length_c   1.000
_cell.angle_alpha   90.00
_cell.angle_beta   90.00
_cell.angle_gamma   90.00
#
_symmetry.space_group_name_H-M   'P 1'
#
loop_
_entity.id
_entity.type
_entity.pdbx_description
1 polymer ?
#
loop_
_entity_poly.entity_id
_entity_poly.type
_entity_poly.pdbx_seq_one_letter_code
_entity_poly.pdbx_strand_id
1 'polypeptide(L)'
;MLSTKLSLAECEKLMAEDHGDLNLSRSKVTSLPTGLTVKGDLHLWGSKIEELPKGLTVAGSLDLGYTEIEYLPDDLSVGSDLNLHSSKIKSLPKRLSVGGDLNLGNTEIKSLPDDLFVGGDLVLSYTAIKSLPDNLSVGKNLYLQDSEIKKLPRGLNVGGSLDLQWTEIESLLDDLSVGGNLYLQGSKIKKLPKGLTVGGDLSLSRTEIESLPDDLSVGKNLYLQDSEIKKLPRGLNVGGYLDLRDTKVKELPNGLHVGGDLDLRGTGVESIPDDLSIGCDLLLQDSHVSLVPNDTSIGGEIKWN
;
A
#
# COMPACT_ATOMS: atom_id res chain seq x y z
N MET A 1 -31.13 -23.58 -13.44
CA MET A 1 -30.07 -22.75 -14.06
C MET A 1 -30.66 -21.36 -14.24
N LEU A 2 -29.97 -20.32 -13.73
CA LEU A 2 -30.40 -18.95 -13.95
C LEU A 2 -30.34 -18.62 -15.46
N SER A 3 -31.27 -17.79 -15.92
CA SER A 3 -31.26 -17.23 -17.27
C SER A 3 -30.01 -16.39 -17.49
N THR A 4 -29.52 -16.25 -18.73
CA THR A 4 -28.42 -15.33 -19.07
C THR A 4 -28.83 -13.87 -18.98
N LYS A 5 -30.15 -13.59 -18.99
CA LYS A 5 -30.74 -12.26 -18.79
C LYS A 5 -31.81 -12.38 -17.72
N LEU A 6 -31.68 -11.58 -16.66
CA LEU A 6 -32.63 -11.54 -15.56
C LEU A 6 -33.62 -10.38 -15.76
N SER A 7 -34.88 -10.64 -15.45
CA SER A 7 -35.89 -9.60 -15.29
C SER A 7 -35.78 -8.94 -13.91
N LEU A 8 -36.37 -7.76 -13.76
CA LEU A 8 -36.41 -7.07 -12.46
C LEU A 8 -37.08 -7.92 -11.39
N ALA A 9 -38.19 -8.59 -11.72
CA ALA A 9 -38.93 -9.46 -10.80
C ALA A 9 -38.11 -10.68 -10.34
N GLU A 10 -37.28 -11.26 -11.22
CA GLU A 10 -36.35 -12.34 -10.84
C GLU A 10 -35.25 -11.83 -9.90
N CYS A 11 -34.69 -10.65 -10.14
CA CYS A 11 -33.73 -10.03 -9.23
C CYS A 11 -34.36 -9.72 -7.87
N GLU A 12 -35.55 -9.14 -7.84
CA GLU A 12 -36.33 -8.85 -6.60
C GLU A 12 -36.61 -10.12 -5.77
N LYS A 13 -36.97 -11.19 -6.46
CA LYS A 13 -37.18 -12.47 -5.80
C LYS A 13 -35.91 -13.02 -5.15
N LEU A 14 -34.77 -12.99 -5.88
CA LEU A 14 -33.47 -13.45 -5.36
C LEU A 14 -33.05 -12.60 -4.15
N MET A 15 -33.16 -11.28 -4.24
CA MET A 15 -32.87 -10.37 -3.14
C MET A 15 -33.74 -10.60 -1.90
N ALA A 16 -35.03 -10.93 -2.10
CA ALA A 16 -35.95 -11.24 -0.98
C ALA A 16 -35.56 -12.52 -0.24
N GLU A 17 -34.91 -13.46 -0.94
CA GLU A 17 -34.40 -14.70 -0.37
C GLU A 17 -33.06 -14.53 0.36
N ASP A 18 -32.30 -13.45 0.06
CA ASP A 18 -30.94 -13.20 0.57
C ASP A 18 -30.82 -11.83 1.29
N HIS A 19 -31.83 -11.44 2.05
CA HIS A 19 -31.83 -10.23 2.91
C HIS A 19 -31.52 -8.90 2.20
N GLY A 20 -31.67 -8.84 0.90
CA GLY A 20 -31.41 -7.67 0.07
C GLY A 20 -30.15 -7.76 -0.80
N ASP A 21 -29.34 -8.78 -0.60
CA ASP A 21 -28.17 -9.07 -1.43
C ASP A 21 -28.58 -9.77 -2.73
N LEU A 22 -27.80 -9.59 -3.78
CA LEU A 22 -27.98 -10.29 -5.04
C LEU A 22 -26.69 -11.02 -5.42
N ASN A 23 -26.67 -12.33 -5.19
CA ASN A 23 -25.49 -13.14 -5.50
C ASN A 23 -25.65 -13.86 -6.85
N LEU A 24 -24.86 -13.39 -7.83
CA LEU A 24 -24.77 -13.92 -9.19
C LEU A 24 -23.33 -14.33 -9.54
N SER A 25 -22.49 -14.56 -8.54
CA SER A 25 -21.09 -14.96 -8.74
C SER A 25 -20.99 -16.25 -9.56
N ARG A 26 -20.01 -16.29 -10.48
CA ARG A 26 -19.76 -17.43 -11.40
C ARG A 26 -20.97 -17.86 -12.22
N SER A 27 -22.00 -17.01 -12.31
CA SER A 27 -23.19 -17.29 -13.10
C SER A 27 -22.94 -17.06 -14.60
N LYS A 28 -23.88 -17.51 -15.42
CA LYS A 28 -23.89 -17.23 -16.87
C LYS A 28 -24.63 -15.93 -17.22
N VAL A 29 -24.95 -15.11 -16.23
CA VAL A 29 -25.64 -13.84 -16.44
C VAL A 29 -24.76 -12.90 -17.24
N THR A 30 -25.32 -12.34 -18.33
CA THR A 30 -24.64 -11.42 -19.22
C THR A 30 -25.18 -9.99 -19.15
N SER A 31 -26.40 -9.81 -18.60
CA SER A 31 -27.00 -8.49 -18.41
C SER A 31 -27.98 -8.47 -17.24
N LEU A 32 -28.10 -7.30 -16.62
CA LEU A 32 -29.03 -6.97 -15.54
C LEU A 32 -30.10 -5.99 -16.07
N PRO A 33 -31.28 -5.92 -15.44
CA PRO A 33 -32.36 -5.01 -15.86
C PRO A 33 -31.98 -3.53 -15.56
N THR A 34 -32.40 -2.63 -16.45
CA THR A 34 -32.23 -1.18 -16.26
C THR A 34 -32.94 -0.70 -15.00
N GLY A 35 -32.30 0.20 -14.24
CA GLY A 35 -32.85 0.77 -13.01
C GLY A 35 -32.86 -0.20 -11.83
N LEU A 36 -32.09 -1.30 -11.90
CA LEU A 36 -31.97 -2.22 -10.79
C LEU A 36 -31.44 -1.49 -9.55
N THR A 37 -32.13 -1.69 -8.42
CA THR A 37 -31.67 -1.24 -7.10
C THR A 37 -31.46 -2.43 -6.20
N VAL A 38 -30.24 -2.63 -5.74
CA VAL A 38 -29.85 -3.67 -4.77
C VAL A 38 -29.70 -3.01 -3.41
N LYS A 39 -30.47 -3.50 -2.41
CA LYS A 39 -30.50 -2.92 -1.07
C LYS A 39 -29.32 -3.35 -0.18
N GLY A 40 -28.69 -4.46 -0.51
CA GLY A 40 -27.48 -4.99 0.10
C GLY A 40 -26.35 -5.00 -0.89
N ASP A 41 -25.59 -6.09 -0.92
CA ASP A 41 -24.43 -6.30 -1.78
C ASP A 41 -24.83 -6.92 -3.13
N LEU A 42 -24.11 -6.56 -4.20
CA LEU A 42 -24.23 -7.19 -5.51
C LEU A 42 -22.95 -7.95 -5.85
N HIS A 43 -23.03 -9.29 -5.84
CA HIS A 43 -21.91 -10.16 -6.16
C HIS A 43 -22.01 -10.69 -7.59
N LEU A 44 -21.09 -10.23 -8.45
CA LEU A 44 -20.96 -10.63 -9.86
C LEU A 44 -19.61 -11.29 -10.16
N TRP A 45 -18.82 -11.61 -9.14
CA TRP A 45 -17.48 -12.18 -9.28
C TRP A 45 -17.42 -13.36 -10.25
N GLY A 46 -16.55 -13.28 -11.26
CA GLY A 46 -16.38 -14.33 -12.27
C GLY A 46 -17.62 -14.64 -13.11
N SER A 47 -18.66 -13.79 -13.08
CA SER A 47 -19.84 -13.93 -13.95
C SER A 47 -19.48 -13.55 -15.39
N LYS A 48 -20.45 -13.74 -16.32
CA LYS A 48 -20.31 -13.39 -17.74
C LYS A 48 -20.84 -12.00 -18.05
N ILE A 49 -20.95 -11.15 -17.02
CA ILE A 49 -21.40 -9.76 -17.21
C ILE A 49 -20.36 -8.97 -18.02
N GLU A 50 -20.80 -8.29 -19.07
CA GLU A 50 -19.95 -7.43 -19.90
C GLU A 50 -20.31 -5.96 -19.75
N GLU A 51 -21.55 -5.66 -19.35
CA GLU A 51 -22.06 -4.31 -19.16
C GLU A 51 -22.98 -4.22 -17.95
N LEU A 52 -22.88 -3.12 -17.20
CA LEU A 52 -23.83 -2.77 -16.16
C LEU A 52 -24.94 -1.89 -16.75
N PRO A 53 -26.20 -2.05 -16.25
CA PRO A 53 -27.30 -1.22 -16.73
C PRO A 53 -27.19 0.21 -16.19
N LYS A 54 -27.74 1.17 -16.97
CA LYS A 54 -27.93 2.53 -16.49
C LYS A 54 -28.83 2.58 -15.28
N GLY A 55 -28.54 3.48 -14.35
CA GLY A 55 -29.30 3.68 -13.12
C GLY A 55 -29.10 2.57 -12.10
N LEU A 56 -28.06 1.72 -12.23
CA LEU A 56 -27.74 0.73 -11.23
C LEU A 56 -27.36 1.41 -9.91
N THR A 57 -28.08 1.04 -8.86
CA THR A 57 -27.78 1.47 -7.48
C THR A 57 -27.54 0.25 -6.59
N VAL A 58 -26.41 0.21 -5.91
CA VAL A 58 -26.03 -0.82 -4.93
C VAL A 58 -25.79 -0.10 -3.61
N ALA A 59 -26.63 -0.38 -2.61
CA ALA A 59 -26.50 0.28 -1.31
C ALA A 59 -25.30 -0.23 -0.49
N GLY A 60 -24.94 -1.48 -0.67
CA GLY A 60 -23.75 -2.13 -0.12
C GLY A 60 -22.56 -2.11 -1.08
N SER A 61 -21.84 -3.21 -1.15
CA SER A 61 -20.65 -3.43 -1.98
C SER A 61 -21.01 -4.02 -3.34
N LEU A 62 -20.25 -3.66 -4.37
CA LEU A 62 -20.33 -4.22 -5.72
C LEU A 62 -19.07 -5.00 -6.06
N ASP A 63 -19.21 -6.32 -6.26
CA ASP A 63 -18.09 -7.17 -6.64
C ASP A 63 -18.18 -7.57 -8.12
N LEU A 64 -17.27 -7.03 -8.94
CA LEU A 64 -17.09 -7.26 -10.36
C LEU A 64 -15.75 -7.95 -10.68
N GLY A 65 -15.08 -8.52 -9.68
CA GLY A 65 -13.80 -9.19 -9.88
C GLY A 65 -13.88 -10.31 -10.91
N TYR A 66 -12.83 -10.47 -11.72
CA TYR A 66 -12.74 -11.50 -12.76
C TYR A 66 -13.89 -11.49 -13.78
N THR A 67 -14.47 -10.32 -14.09
CA THR A 67 -15.46 -10.13 -15.14
C THR A 67 -14.85 -9.55 -16.41
N GLU A 68 -15.61 -9.64 -17.52
CA GLU A 68 -15.21 -9.03 -18.80
C GLU A 68 -15.62 -7.55 -18.92
N ILE A 69 -16.02 -6.90 -17.79
CA ILE A 69 -16.50 -5.51 -17.81
C ILE A 69 -15.38 -4.55 -18.20
N GLU A 70 -15.60 -3.73 -19.20
CA GLU A 70 -14.62 -2.75 -19.68
C GLU A 70 -14.91 -1.32 -19.21
N TYR A 71 -16.17 -1.01 -18.95
CA TYR A 71 -16.65 0.35 -18.58
C TYR A 71 -17.75 0.27 -17.53
N LEU A 72 -17.80 1.26 -16.66
CA LEU A 72 -18.89 1.48 -15.71
C LEU A 72 -19.82 2.59 -16.22
N PRO A 73 -21.12 2.55 -15.97
CA PRO A 73 -22.03 3.63 -16.32
C PRO A 73 -21.73 4.88 -15.47
N ASP A 74 -21.91 6.07 -16.09
CA ASP A 74 -21.63 7.37 -15.43
C ASP A 74 -22.53 7.65 -14.22
N ASP A 75 -23.67 6.98 -14.14
CA ASP A 75 -24.68 7.10 -13.09
C ASP A 75 -24.64 5.94 -12.09
N LEU A 76 -23.56 5.14 -12.08
CA LEU A 76 -23.36 4.07 -11.10
C LEU A 76 -23.24 4.64 -9.68
N SER A 77 -24.02 4.08 -8.76
CA SER A 77 -23.94 4.38 -7.33
C SER A 77 -23.62 3.13 -6.53
N VAL A 78 -22.53 3.18 -5.75
CA VAL A 78 -22.09 2.11 -4.84
C VAL A 78 -21.89 2.71 -3.46
N GLY A 79 -22.58 2.17 -2.46
CA GLY A 79 -22.59 2.75 -1.11
C GLY A 79 -21.36 2.38 -0.27
N SER A 80 -20.75 1.20 -0.52
CA SER A 80 -19.60 0.70 0.23
C SER A 80 -18.42 0.42 -0.72
N ASP A 81 -17.97 -0.83 -0.83
CA ASP A 81 -16.79 -1.20 -1.59
C ASP A 81 -17.09 -1.46 -3.07
N LEU A 82 -16.13 -1.15 -3.93
CA LEU A 82 -16.16 -1.51 -5.35
C LEU A 82 -14.95 -2.38 -5.69
N ASN A 83 -15.18 -3.66 -5.95
CA ASN A 83 -14.15 -4.60 -6.37
C ASN A 83 -14.18 -4.82 -7.88
N LEU A 84 -13.10 -4.43 -8.56
CA LEU A 84 -12.86 -4.61 -10.00
C LEU A 84 -11.58 -5.44 -10.26
N HIS A 85 -11.04 -6.10 -9.22
CA HIS A 85 -9.81 -6.88 -9.34
C HIS A 85 -9.85 -7.86 -10.51
N SER A 86 -8.79 -7.87 -11.33
CA SER A 86 -8.68 -8.76 -12.49
C SER A 86 -9.85 -8.67 -13.49
N SER A 87 -10.59 -7.58 -13.53
CA SER A 87 -11.56 -7.29 -14.58
C SER A 87 -10.90 -6.66 -15.81
N LYS A 88 -11.67 -6.49 -16.90
CA LYS A 88 -11.19 -5.84 -18.13
C LYS A 88 -11.38 -4.32 -18.12
N ILE A 89 -11.62 -3.74 -16.95
CA ILE A 89 -11.86 -2.29 -16.82
C ILE A 89 -10.73 -1.46 -17.40
N LYS A 90 -11.05 -0.48 -18.26
CA LYS A 90 -10.10 0.40 -18.95
C LYS A 90 -10.12 1.82 -18.43
N SER A 91 -11.27 2.28 -17.94
CA SER A 91 -11.43 3.60 -17.37
C SER A 91 -12.58 3.64 -16.36
N LEU A 92 -12.52 4.60 -15.44
CA LEU A 92 -13.56 4.88 -14.48
C LEU A 92 -14.40 6.09 -14.96
N PRO A 93 -15.70 6.17 -14.61
CA PRO A 93 -16.52 7.33 -14.90
C PRO A 93 -16.02 8.55 -14.12
N LYS A 94 -16.23 9.75 -14.69
CA LYS A 94 -16.00 10.99 -13.96
C LYS A 94 -16.88 11.03 -12.72
N ARG A 95 -16.38 11.63 -11.64
CA ARG A 95 -17.07 11.76 -10.34
C ARG A 95 -17.45 10.44 -9.68
N LEU A 96 -16.73 9.35 -10.00
CA LEU A 96 -16.90 8.12 -9.24
C LEU A 96 -16.58 8.38 -7.77
N SER A 97 -17.52 8.02 -6.91
CA SER A 97 -17.36 8.11 -5.45
C SER A 97 -17.58 6.73 -4.85
N VAL A 98 -16.61 6.25 -4.12
CA VAL A 98 -16.64 4.96 -3.43
C VAL A 98 -16.49 5.25 -1.93
N GLY A 99 -17.52 4.95 -1.15
CA GLY A 99 -17.53 5.22 0.30
C GLY A 99 -16.57 4.33 1.08
N GLY A 100 -16.37 3.10 0.61
CA GLY A 100 -15.45 2.10 1.14
C GLY A 100 -14.18 1.96 0.31
N ASP A 101 -13.76 0.72 0.09
CA ASP A 101 -12.54 0.35 -0.63
C ASP A 101 -12.78 0.30 -2.14
N LEU A 102 -11.81 0.75 -2.94
CA LEU A 102 -11.78 0.60 -4.39
C LEU A 102 -10.63 -0.31 -4.80
N ASN A 103 -10.94 -1.50 -5.30
CA ASN A 103 -9.94 -2.45 -5.77
C ASN A 103 -9.90 -2.52 -7.31
N LEU A 104 -8.80 -2.02 -7.88
CA LEU A 104 -8.47 -2.03 -9.31
C LEU A 104 -7.23 -2.89 -9.61
N GLY A 105 -6.77 -3.69 -8.65
CA GLY A 105 -5.57 -4.51 -8.80
C GLY A 105 -5.65 -5.47 -9.99
N ASN A 106 -4.53 -5.64 -10.68
CA ASN A 106 -4.41 -6.52 -11.84
C ASN A 106 -5.42 -6.20 -12.97
N THR A 107 -5.60 -4.91 -13.27
CA THR A 107 -6.46 -4.41 -14.35
C THR A 107 -5.63 -3.66 -15.40
N GLU A 108 -6.25 -3.37 -16.55
CA GLU A 108 -5.63 -2.61 -17.65
C GLU A 108 -5.76 -1.08 -17.47
N ILE A 109 -6.18 -0.61 -16.29
CA ILE A 109 -6.37 0.83 -16.05
C ILE A 109 -5.04 1.58 -16.13
N LYS A 110 -5.05 2.75 -16.78
CA LYS A 110 -3.85 3.57 -17.01
C LYS A 110 -3.94 4.96 -16.38
N SER A 111 -5.12 5.39 -15.99
CA SER A 111 -5.37 6.69 -15.36
C SER A 111 -6.62 6.66 -14.51
N LEU A 112 -6.68 7.52 -13.51
CA LEU A 112 -7.84 7.77 -12.66
C LEU A 112 -8.47 9.12 -13.02
N PRO A 113 -9.79 9.32 -12.81
CA PRO A 113 -10.41 10.62 -12.95
C PRO A 113 -9.93 11.60 -11.87
N ASP A 114 -9.87 12.91 -12.21
CA ASP A 114 -9.34 13.96 -11.32
C ASP A 114 -10.18 14.17 -10.06
N ASP A 115 -11.44 13.80 -10.10
CA ASP A 115 -12.42 13.96 -9.01
C ASP A 115 -12.80 12.64 -8.34
N LEU A 116 -11.93 11.62 -8.45
CA LEU A 116 -12.11 10.33 -7.77
C LEU A 116 -12.07 10.51 -6.25
N PHE A 117 -13.10 10.03 -5.57
CA PHE A 117 -13.15 9.93 -4.12
C PHE A 117 -13.14 8.46 -3.66
N VAL A 118 -12.26 8.12 -2.71
CA VAL A 118 -12.17 6.79 -2.10
C VAL A 118 -12.08 6.97 -0.58
N GLY A 119 -13.13 6.56 0.14
CA GLY A 119 -13.20 6.68 1.59
C GLY A 119 -12.39 5.62 2.34
N GLY A 120 -12.15 4.47 1.73
CA GLY A 120 -11.38 3.35 2.24
C GLY A 120 -10.00 3.21 1.60
N ASP A 121 -9.62 1.97 1.31
CA ASP A 121 -8.38 1.61 0.62
C ASP A 121 -8.51 1.80 -0.90
N LEU A 122 -7.44 2.25 -1.55
CA LEU A 122 -7.30 2.24 -3.00
C LEU A 122 -6.22 1.26 -3.43
N VAL A 123 -6.62 0.19 -4.13
CA VAL A 123 -5.71 -0.84 -4.63
C VAL A 123 -5.49 -0.68 -6.12
N LEU A 124 -4.24 -0.38 -6.51
CA LEU A 124 -3.77 -0.19 -7.88
C LEU A 124 -2.57 -1.10 -8.21
N SER A 125 -2.37 -2.12 -7.40
CA SER A 125 -1.25 -3.07 -7.56
C SER A 125 -1.35 -3.82 -8.88
N TYR A 126 -0.19 -4.07 -9.52
CA TYR A 126 -0.12 -4.80 -10.80
C TYR A 126 -0.91 -4.12 -11.93
N THR A 127 -0.91 -2.77 -11.96
CA THR A 127 -1.55 -1.99 -13.03
C THR A 127 -0.52 -1.24 -13.87
N ALA A 128 -0.92 -0.84 -15.08
CA ALA A 128 -0.10 -0.01 -15.95
C ALA A 128 -0.22 1.50 -15.66
N ILE A 129 -0.65 1.86 -14.43
CA ILE A 129 -0.81 3.26 -14.05
C ILE A 129 0.55 3.94 -13.89
N LYS A 130 0.73 5.10 -14.53
CA LYS A 130 2.00 5.86 -14.53
C LYS A 130 1.96 7.14 -13.72
N SER A 131 0.75 7.64 -13.48
CA SER A 131 0.51 8.85 -12.71
C SER A 131 -0.84 8.79 -12.02
N LEU A 132 -0.96 9.49 -10.92
CA LEU A 132 -2.19 9.72 -10.18
C LEU A 132 -2.63 11.17 -10.37
N PRO A 133 -3.93 11.50 -10.25
CA PRO A 133 -4.39 12.88 -10.30
C PRO A 133 -3.86 13.71 -9.14
N ASP A 134 -3.62 15.02 -9.38
CA ASP A 134 -3.22 15.94 -8.30
C ASP A 134 -4.32 16.03 -7.24
N ASN A 135 -3.92 16.20 -5.98
CA ASN A 135 -4.79 16.25 -4.80
C ASN A 135 -5.62 14.96 -4.58
N LEU A 136 -5.17 13.82 -5.09
CA LEU A 136 -5.81 12.54 -4.78
C LEU A 136 -5.85 12.33 -3.27
N SER A 137 -7.05 12.02 -2.76
CA SER A 137 -7.26 11.71 -1.34
C SER A 137 -7.79 10.29 -1.19
N VAL A 138 -7.10 9.51 -0.38
CA VAL A 138 -7.44 8.13 -0.04
C VAL A 138 -7.62 8.06 1.48
N GLY A 139 -8.81 7.64 1.93
CA GLY A 139 -9.16 7.67 3.34
C GLY A 139 -8.35 6.75 4.23
N LYS A 140 -7.90 5.60 3.69
CA LYS A 140 -7.05 4.63 4.39
C LYS A 140 -5.74 4.39 3.63
N ASN A 141 -5.51 3.19 3.10
CA ASN A 141 -4.24 2.79 2.50
C ASN A 141 -4.25 2.95 0.97
N LEU A 142 -3.09 3.29 0.41
CA LEU A 142 -2.87 3.32 -1.04
C LEU A 142 -1.85 2.24 -1.42
N TYR A 143 -2.28 1.27 -2.21
CA TYR A 143 -1.46 0.15 -2.68
C TYR A 143 -1.12 0.31 -4.15
N LEU A 144 0.16 0.50 -4.47
CA LEU A 144 0.71 0.73 -5.80
C LEU A 144 1.81 -0.28 -6.17
N GLN A 145 2.01 -1.32 -5.35
CA GLN A 145 3.08 -2.28 -5.61
C GLN A 145 2.97 -2.89 -7.01
N ASP A 146 4.14 -3.10 -7.63
CA ASP A 146 4.25 -3.62 -9.00
C ASP A 146 3.46 -2.81 -10.06
N SER A 147 3.18 -1.52 -9.81
CA SER A 147 2.64 -0.61 -10.82
C SER A 147 3.74 0.15 -11.57
N GLU A 148 3.38 0.77 -12.72
CA GLU A 148 4.33 1.56 -13.51
C GLU A 148 4.49 3.01 -13.00
N ILE A 149 4.09 3.30 -11.75
CA ILE A 149 4.17 4.65 -11.17
C ILE A 149 5.62 5.11 -11.06
N LYS A 150 5.90 6.36 -11.47
CA LYS A 150 7.23 6.95 -11.40
C LYS A 150 7.32 8.16 -10.49
N LYS A 151 6.18 8.81 -10.23
CA LYS A 151 6.10 10.02 -9.39
C LYS A 151 4.76 10.06 -8.68
N LEU A 152 4.78 10.56 -7.46
CA LEU A 152 3.57 10.88 -6.72
C LEU A 152 3.01 12.25 -7.16
N PRO A 153 1.69 12.46 -7.15
CA PRO A 153 1.07 13.73 -7.52
C PRO A 153 1.23 14.75 -6.38
N ARG A 154 1.17 16.03 -6.71
CA ARG A 154 1.12 17.08 -5.69
C ARG A 154 -0.15 16.97 -4.86
N GLY A 155 -0.03 17.28 -3.57
CA GLY A 155 -1.18 17.25 -2.65
C GLY A 155 -1.75 15.86 -2.39
N LEU A 156 -0.99 14.78 -2.68
CA LEU A 156 -1.40 13.43 -2.33
C LEU A 156 -1.65 13.33 -0.81
N ASN A 157 -2.84 12.88 -0.44
CA ASN A 157 -3.21 12.61 0.94
C ASN A 157 -3.59 11.14 1.12
N VAL A 158 -2.88 10.43 1.98
CA VAL A 158 -3.12 9.02 2.32
C VAL A 158 -3.32 8.93 3.83
N GLY A 159 -4.52 8.55 4.27
CA GLY A 159 -4.84 8.48 5.69
C GLY A 159 -4.12 7.37 6.47
N GLY A 160 -3.72 6.30 5.77
CA GLY A 160 -3.06 5.12 6.34
C GLY A 160 -1.66 4.89 5.78
N SER A 161 -1.43 3.69 5.27
CA SER A 161 -0.14 3.24 4.70
C SER A 161 -0.05 3.53 3.21
N LEU A 162 1.18 3.75 2.73
CA LEU A 162 1.51 3.91 1.32
C LEU A 162 2.46 2.78 0.89
N ASP A 163 2.00 1.95 -0.04
CA ASP A 163 2.79 0.84 -0.59
C ASP A 163 3.25 1.14 -2.02
N LEU A 164 4.56 1.29 -2.18
CA LEU A 164 5.28 1.60 -3.43
C LEU A 164 6.32 0.53 -3.76
N GLN A 165 6.17 -0.67 -3.20
CA GLN A 165 7.11 -1.77 -3.43
C GLN A 165 7.20 -2.11 -4.92
N TRP A 166 8.43 -2.40 -5.39
CA TRP A 166 8.71 -2.84 -6.77
C TRP A 166 8.21 -1.86 -7.84
N THR A 167 8.16 -0.55 -7.53
CA THR A 167 7.81 0.50 -8.48
C THR A 167 9.05 1.17 -9.08
N GLU A 168 8.85 1.93 -10.16
CA GLU A 168 9.90 2.73 -10.79
C GLU A 168 10.07 4.13 -10.13
N ILE A 169 9.57 4.31 -8.90
CA ILE A 169 9.64 5.59 -8.21
C ILE A 169 11.07 5.93 -7.81
N GLU A 170 11.56 7.12 -8.18
CA GLU A 170 12.93 7.56 -7.92
C GLU A 170 13.02 8.61 -6.81
N SER A 171 11.92 9.31 -6.52
CA SER A 171 11.85 10.37 -5.50
C SER A 171 10.45 10.48 -4.90
N LEU A 172 10.38 10.92 -3.66
CA LEU A 172 9.15 11.29 -2.96
C LEU A 172 8.96 12.81 -2.95
N LEU A 173 7.78 13.27 -2.56
CA LEU A 173 7.47 14.68 -2.35
C LEU A 173 8.17 15.21 -1.10
N ASP A 174 8.61 16.48 -1.12
CA ASP A 174 9.31 17.11 0.01
C ASP A 174 8.46 17.26 1.27
N ASP A 175 7.13 17.27 1.13
CA ASP A 175 6.15 17.41 2.21
C ASP A 175 5.37 16.12 2.49
N LEU A 176 5.85 14.98 2.02
CA LEU A 176 5.17 13.71 2.22
C LEU A 176 5.15 13.32 3.70
N SER A 177 3.95 13.11 4.21
CA SER A 177 3.70 12.54 5.54
C SER A 177 2.84 11.30 5.41
N VAL A 178 3.25 10.21 6.03
CA VAL A 178 2.54 8.93 6.02
C VAL A 178 2.20 8.55 7.46
N GLY A 179 0.91 8.57 7.80
CA GLY A 179 0.45 8.23 9.16
C GLY A 179 0.66 6.77 9.53
N GLY A 180 0.56 5.87 8.55
CA GLY A 180 0.80 4.44 8.67
C GLY A 180 2.22 4.04 8.25
N ASN A 181 2.33 2.93 7.53
CA ASN A 181 3.60 2.39 7.03
C ASN A 181 3.92 2.97 5.63
N LEU A 182 5.23 3.12 5.34
CA LEU A 182 5.73 3.44 4.02
C LEU A 182 6.60 2.30 3.50
N TYR A 183 6.12 1.61 2.47
CA TYR A 183 6.83 0.49 1.86
C TYR A 183 7.43 0.90 0.52
N LEU A 184 8.76 0.89 0.43
CA LEU A 184 9.56 1.24 -0.75
C LEU A 184 10.49 0.11 -1.19
N GLN A 185 10.35 -1.07 -0.60
CA GLN A 185 11.20 -2.22 -0.91
C GLN A 185 11.29 -2.48 -2.42
N GLY A 186 12.52 -2.63 -2.93
CA GLY A 186 12.78 -2.93 -4.35
C GLY A 186 12.41 -1.81 -5.33
N SER A 187 12.03 -0.60 -4.83
CA SER A 187 11.79 0.56 -5.69
C SER A 187 13.11 1.19 -6.16
N LYS A 188 13.03 2.14 -7.13
CA LYS A 188 14.20 2.88 -7.65
C LYS A 188 14.58 4.10 -6.81
N ILE A 189 14.07 4.19 -5.58
CA ILE A 189 14.34 5.33 -4.69
C ILE A 189 15.83 5.43 -4.37
N LYS A 190 16.39 6.64 -4.51
CA LYS A 190 17.81 6.92 -4.21
C LYS A 190 17.98 7.89 -3.06
N LYS A 191 16.95 8.68 -2.78
CA LYS A 191 16.96 9.70 -1.72
C LYS A 191 15.58 9.85 -1.12
N LEU A 192 15.53 10.07 0.18
CA LEU A 192 14.33 10.50 0.88
C LEU A 192 14.32 12.04 0.98
N PRO A 193 13.14 12.67 0.98
CA PRO A 193 13.02 14.10 1.20
C PRO A 193 13.37 14.45 2.66
N LYS A 194 13.76 15.70 2.88
CA LYS A 194 13.92 16.23 4.24
C LYS A 194 12.56 16.32 4.93
N GLY A 195 12.56 16.12 6.24
CA GLY A 195 11.35 16.18 7.05
C GLY A 195 10.38 15.02 6.85
N LEU A 196 10.77 13.94 6.15
CA LEU A 196 9.92 12.78 5.98
C LEU A 196 9.53 12.20 7.36
N THR A 197 8.23 12.09 7.58
CA THR A 197 7.67 11.49 8.80
C THR A 197 6.85 10.25 8.43
N VAL A 198 7.18 9.12 9.06
CA VAL A 198 6.46 7.85 8.92
C VAL A 198 6.01 7.40 10.30
N GLY A 199 4.70 7.37 10.54
CA GLY A 199 4.14 7.01 11.86
C GLY A 199 4.27 5.52 12.20
N GLY A 200 4.33 4.66 11.18
CA GLY A 200 4.52 3.22 11.27
C GLY A 200 5.92 2.76 10.88
N ASP A 201 5.96 1.67 10.11
CA ASP A 201 7.18 1.09 9.57
C ASP A 201 7.65 1.81 8.31
N LEU A 202 8.97 1.95 8.13
CA LEU A 202 9.61 2.35 6.89
C LEU A 202 10.43 1.19 6.32
N SER A 203 10.07 0.69 5.14
CA SER A 203 10.83 -0.34 4.44
C SER A 203 11.56 0.24 3.23
N LEU A 204 12.89 0.16 3.24
CA LEU A 204 13.82 0.59 2.20
C LEU A 204 14.72 -0.56 1.74
N SER A 205 14.37 -1.79 2.09
CA SER A 205 15.16 -2.96 1.72
C SER A 205 15.27 -3.11 0.20
N ARG A 206 16.44 -3.57 -0.26
CA ARG A 206 16.73 -3.78 -1.69
C ARG A 206 16.54 -2.52 -2.55
N THR A 207 16.88 -1.34 -2.00
CA THR A 207 16.87 -0.06 -2.72
C THR A 207 18.30 0.43 -2.98
N GLU A 208 18.41 1.41 -3.89
CA GLU A 208 19.68 2.08 -4.20
C GLU A 208 19.99 3.26 -3.24
N ILE A 209 19.30 3.34 -2.08
CA ILE A 209 19.51 4.43 -1.14
C ILE A 209 20.87 4.32 -0.45
N GLU A 210 21.66 5.39 -0.47
CA GLU A 210 23.00 5.42 0.13
C GLU A 210 23.06 6.15 1.48
N SER A 211 22.09 7.02 1.77
CA SER A 211 22.01 7.81 3.01
C SER A 211 20.58 8.20 3.34
N LEU A 212 20.31 8.43 4.62
CA LEU A 212 19.03 8.94 5.13
C LEU A 212 19.17 10.44 5.47
N PRO A 213 18.08 11.23 5.42
CA PRO A 213 18.11 12.63 5.87
C PRO A 213 18.26 12.72 7.40
N ASP A 214 18.90 13.79 7.87
CA ASP A 214 19.21 14.00 9.30
C ASP A 214 17.95 14.18 10.17
N ASP A 215 16.84 14.55 9.56
CA ASP A 215 15.55 14.84 10.20
C ASP A 215 14.50 13.72 9.97
N LEU A 216 14.94 12.54 9.54
CA LEU A 216 14.06 11.39 9.35
C LEU A 216 13.43 10.95 10.68
N SER A 217 12.11 10.79 10.70
CA SER A 217 11.35 10.25 11.84
C SER A 217 10.62 8.98 11.44
N VAL A 218 10.88 7.87 12.16
CA VAL A 218 10.24 6.57 11.99
C VAL A 218 9.65 6.11 13.32
N GLY A 219 8.33 6.01 13.38
CA GLY A 219 7.61 5.70 14.62
C GLY A 219 7.74 4.26 15.09
N LYS A 220 7.97 3.31 14.16
CA LYS A 220 8.13 1.89 14.46
C LYS A 220 9.42 1.33 13.87
N ASN A 221 9.35 0.37 12.95
CA ASN A 221 10.51 -0.35 12.44
C ASN A 221 11.11 0.33 11.20
N LEU A 222 12.45 0.26 11.08
CA LEU A 222 13.18 0.69 9.91
C LEU A 222 13.92 -0.51 9.29
N TYR A 223 13.51 -0.89 8.09
CA TYR A 223 14.08 -2.01 7.35
C TYR A 223 14.97 -1.49 6.23
N LEU A 224 16.27 -1.76 6.31
CA LEU A 224 17.31 -1.33 5.36
C LEU A 224 18.09 -2.50 4.76
N GLN A 225 17.75 -3.75 5.10
CA GLN A 225 18.49 -4.93 4.66
C GLN A 225 18.62 -5.00 3.13
N ASP A 226 19.78 -5.48 2.67
CA ASP A 226 20.12 -5.57 1.24
C ASP A 226 20.09 -4.22 0.49
N SER A 227 20.11 -3.06 1.18
CA SER A 227 20.16 -1.74 0.51
C SER A 227 21.60 -1.25 0.34
N GLU A 228 21.77 -0.20 -0.48
CA GLU A 228 23.08 0.44 -0.71
C GLU A 228 23.48 1.43 0.40
N ILE A 229 22.80 1.43 1.55
CA ILE A 229 23.06 2.36 2.66
C ILE A 229 24.49 2.22 3.17
N LYS A 230 25.17 3.36 3.31
CA LYS A 230 26.56 3.45 3.76
C LYS A 230 26.69 4.16 5.11
N LYS A 231 25.75 5.07 5.39
CA LYS A 231 25.79 5.91 6.59
C LYS A 231 24.38 6.16 7.13
N LEU A 232 24.28 6.18 8.45
CA LEU A 232 23.09 6.61 9.17
C LEU A 232 23.30 8.04 9.69
N PRO A 233 22.25 8.87 9.81
CA PRO A 233 22.36 10.20 10.37
C PRO A 233 22.66 10.19 11.88
N ARG A 234 23.32 11.22 12.39
CA ARG A 234 23.55 11.37 13.83
C ARG A 234 22.24 11.54 14.57
N GLY A 235 22.15 10.90 15.74
CA GLY A 235 20.94 10.96 16.55
C GLY A 235 19.71 10.29 15.90
N LEU A 236 19.92 9.37 14.96
CA LEU A 236 18.80 8.60 14.39
C LEU A 236 18.03 7.92 15.51
N ASN A 237 16.71 8.13 15.50
CA ASN A 237 15.79 7.53 16.45
C ASN A 237 14.80 6.62 15.70
N VAL A 238 14.81 5.34 16.02
CA VAL A 238 13.91 4.31 15.50
C VAL A 238 13.08 3.77 16.66
N GLY A 239 11.77 3.93 16.62
CA GLY A 239 10.88 3.53 17.70
C GLY A 239 10.81 2.02 17.97
N GLY A 240 11.11 1.20 16.96
CA GLY A 240 11.10 -0.27 17.03
C GLY A 240 12.41 -0.88 16.55
N TYR A 241 12.31 -1.90 15.71
CA TYR A 241 13.42 -2.67 15.13
C TYR A 241 14.17 -1.89 14.05
N LEU A 242 15.53 -1.95 14.08
CA LEU A 242 16.39 -1.46 13.02
C LEU A 242 17.12 -2.63 12.35
N ASP A 243 16.77 -2.91 11.09
CA ASP A 243 17.39 -3.96 10.28
C ASP A 243 18.43 -3.38 9.33
N LEU A 244 19.70 -3.65 9.59
CA LEU A 244 20.85 -3.26 8.78
C LEU A 244 21.55 -4.44 8.09
N ARG A 245 20.93 -5.62 8.11
CA ARG A 245 21.55 -6.84 7.55
C ARG A 245 22.02 -6.64 6.12
N ASP A 246 23.21 -7.14 5.84
CA ASP A 246 23.79 -7.16 4.49
C ASP A 246 23.86 -5.76 3.84
N THR A 247 24.00 -4.70 4.65
CA THR A 247 24.21 -3.33 4.19
C THR A 247 25.69 -2.95 4.11
N LYS A 248 25.98 -1.79 3.51
CA LYS A 248 27.34 -1.25 3.38
C LYS A 248 27.75 -0.35 4.56
N VAL A 249 26.98 -0.34 5.64
CA VAL A 249 27.28 0.42 6.86
C VAL A 249 28.54 -0.15 7.53
N LYS A 250 29.51 0.75 7.84
CA LYS A 250 30.76 0.39 8.53
C LYS A 250 30.89 1.04 9.89
N GLU A 251 30.12 2.08 10.15
CA GLU A 251 30.17 2.84 11.40
C GLU A 251 28.73 3.17 11.82
N LEU A 252 28.43 3.03 13.11
CA LEU A 252 27.20 3.51 13.70
C LEU A 252 27.38 4.97 14.15
N PRO A 253 26.38 5.83 13.97
CA PRO A 253 26.47 7.22 14.40
C PRO A 253 26.34 7.36 15.92
N ASN A 254 26.94 8.41 16.48
CA ASN A 254 26.69 8.79 17.86
C ASN A 254 25.22 9.17 18.06
N GLY A 255 24.67 8.84 19.24
CA GLY A 255 23.29 9.11 19.60
C GLY A 255 22.27 8.25 18.89
N LEU A 256 22.66 7.10 18.31
CA LEU A 256 21.73 6.13 17.75
C LEU A 256 20.85 5.55 18.85
N HIS A 257 19.54 5.70 18.69
CA HIS A 257 18.54 5.09 19.56
C HIS A 257 17.63 4.14 18.78
N VAL A 258 17.51 2.90 19.27
CA VAL A 258 16.67 1.84 18.71
C VAL A 258 15.77 1.28 19.81
N GLY A 259 14.47 1.49 19.73
CA GLY A 259 13.52 1.06 20.76
C GLY A 259 13.30 -0.45 20.81
N GLY A 260 13.57 -1.17 19.72
CA GLY A 260 13.52 -2.64 19.61
C GLY A 260 14.91 -3.26 19.47
N ASP A 261 15.04 -4.29 18.61
CA ASP A 261 16.31 -4.93 18.30
C ASP A 261 17.10 -4.12 17.28
N LEU A 262 18.44 -4.21 17.34
CA LEU A 262 19.36 -3.76 16.31
C LEU A 262 20.01 -4.97 15.63
N ASP A 263 19.80 -5.11 14.34
CA ASP A 263 20.35 -6.20 13.53
C ASP A 263 21.51 -5.71 12.67
N LEU A 264 22.73 -6.12 13.02
CA LEU A 264 23.98 -5.79 12.34
C LEU A 264 24.59 -6.98 11.58
N ARG A 265 23.84 -8.07 11.44
CA ARG A 265 24.33 -9.28 10.76
C ARG A 265 24.77 -9.00 9.34
N GLY A 266 25.92 -9.53 8.94
CA GLY A 266 26.48 -9.34 7.61
C GLY A 266 26.93 -7.91 7.30
N THR A 267 27.04 -7.02 8.32
CA THR A 267 27.55 -5.65 8.13
C THR A 267 29.06 -5.55 8.33
N GLY A 268 29.66 -4.48 7.78
CA GLY A 268 31.06 -4.11 8.00
C GLY A 268 31.31 -3.26 9.25
N VAL A 269 30.38 -3.22 10.21
CA VAL A 269 30.53 -2.47 11.47
C VAL A 269 31.61 -3.11 12.34
N GLU A 270 32.63 -2.35 12.73
CA GLU A 270 33.76 -2.83 13.53
C GLU A 270 33.67 -2.42 15.01
N SER A 271 32.98 -1.33 15.30
CA SER A 271 32.88 -0.77 16.66
C SER A 271 31.48 -0.26 16.99
N ILE A 272 31.11 -0.37 18.24
CA ILE A 272 29.86 0.11 18.82
C ILE A 272 30.14 1.43 19.56
N PRO A 273 29.39 2.52 19.31
CA PRO A 273 29.54 3.76 20.06
C PRO A 273 29.09 3.62 21.52
N ASP A 274 29.76 4.33 22.44
CA ASP A 274 29.47 4.29 23.88
C ASP A 274 28.06 4.81 24.22
N ASP A 275 27.53 5.71 23.40
CA ASP A 275 26.20 6.34 23.56
C ASP A 275 25.07 5.65 22.80
N LEU A 276 25.31 4.42 22.30
CA LEU A 276 24.28 3.60 21.67
C LEU A 276 23.26 3.13 22.71
N SER A 277 21.98 3.26 22.36
CA SER A 277 20.86 2.78 23.18
C SER A 277 19.96 1.84 22.39
N ILE A 278 19.76 0.63 22.91
CA ILE A 278 18.93 -0.43 22.31
C ILE A 278 17.94 -0.92 23.34
N GLY A 279 16.66 -0.98 23.01
CA GLY A 279 15.59 -1.41 23.93
C GLY A 279 15.50 -2.92 24.11
N CYS A 280 15.94 -3.72 23.12
CA CYS A 280 15.90 -5.18 23.11
C CYS A 280 17.25 -5.79 22.75
N ASP A 281 17.32 -6.69 21.75
CA ASP A 281 18.51 -7.46 21.42
C ASP A 281 19.46 -6.76 20.44
N LEU A 282 20.77 -7.03 20.56
CA LEU A 282 21.80 -6.69 19.59
C LEU A 282 22.25 -7.95 18.85
N LEU A 283 22.02 -8.03 17.52
CA LEU A 283 22.32 -9.19 16.69
C LEU A 283 23.60 -8.93 15.88
N LEU A 284 24.67 -9.71 16.14
CA LEU A 284 26.03 -9.50 15.64
C LEU A 284 26.60 -10.66 14.78
N GLN A 285 25.81 -11.69 14.49
CA GLN A 285 26.27 -12.82 13.68
C GLN A 285 26.83 -12.32 12.34
N ASP A 286 28.01 -12.83 11.93
CA ASP A 286 28.68 -12.42 10.69
C ASP A 286 29.01 -10.93 10.57
N SER A 287 28.98 -10.16 11.68
CA SER A 287 29.47 -8.78 11.74
C SER A 287 30.96 -8.74 12.04
N HIS A 288 31.60 -7.56 11.89
CA HIS A 288 33.02 -7.34 12.24
C HIS A 288 33.20 -6.78 13.66
N VAL A 289 32.14 -6.65 14.44
CA VAL A 289 32.20 -6.18 15.83
C VAL A 289 32.95 -7.18 16.69
N SER A 290 34.01 -6.72 17.33
CA SER A 290 34.83 -7.55 18.22
C SER A 290 34.60 -7.27 19.73
N LEU A 291 34.08 -6.10 20.04
CA LEU A 291 33.81 -5.65 21.40
C LEU A 291 32.60 -4.74 21.45
N VAL A 292 31.74 -4.95 22.45
CA VAL A 292 30.66 -4.01 22.81
C VAL A 292 31.11 -3.34 24.14
N PRO A 293 31.14 -1.97 24.18
CA PRO A 293 31.51 -1.25 25.37
C PRO A 293 30.57 -1.57 26.56
N ASN A 294 31.11 -1.59 27.77
CA ASN A 294 30.32 -1.92 28.98
C ASN A 294 29.23 -0.85 29.29
N ASP A 295 29.44 0.38 28.84
CA ASP A 295 28.53 1.50 29.09
C ASP A 295 27.43 1.58 28.07
N THR A 296 27.42 0.72 27.03
CA THR A 296 26.35 0.63 26.05
C THR A 296 25.05 0.19 26.71
N SER A 297 23.95 0.95 26.48
CA SER A 297 22.63 0.62 27.03
C SER A 297 21.91 -0.41 26.13
N ILE A 298 21.87 -1.67 26.56
CA ILE A 298 21.19 -2.77 25.86
C ILE A 298 20.17 -3.40 26.81
N GLY A 299 18.88 -3.36 26.43
CA GLY A 299 17.78 -3.87 27.25
C GLY A 299 17.61 -5.40 27.20
N GLY A 300 18.14 -6.05 26.17
CA GLY A 300 18.07 -7.49 25.94
C GLY A 300 19.43 -8.17 25.91
N GLU A 301 19.61 -9.09 24.97
CA GLU A 301 20.83 -9.94 24.85
C GLU A 301 21.71 -9.45 23.67
N ILE A 302 23.02 -9.72 23.79
CA ILE A 302 23.99 -9.61 22.70
C ILE A 302 24.16 -10.98 22.06
N LYS A 303 23.75 -11.13 20.79
CA LYS A 303 23.80 -12.42 20.08
C LYS A 303 24.93 -12.42 19.06
N TRP A 304 26.00 -13.17 19.37
CA TRP A 304 27.21 -13.28 18.55
C TRP A 304 27.16 -14.44 17.55
N ASN A 305 26.36 -15.50 17.80
CA ASN A 305 26.24 -16.72 16.98
C ASN A 305 24.79 -17.20 16.89
#